data_88647c0b2e128ef592f7559e8996516d
#
_entry.id   88647c0b2e128ef592f7559e8996516d
#
_cell.length_a   1.000
_cell.length_b   1.000
_cell.length_c   1.000
_cell.angle_alpha   90.00
_cell.angle_beta   90.00
_cell.angle_gamma   90.00
#
_symmetry.space_group_name_H-M   'P 1'
#
loop_
_entity.id
_entity.type
_entity.pdbx_description
1 polymer ?
#
loop_
_entity_poly.entity_id
_entity_poly.type
_entity_poly.pdbx_seq_one_letter_code
_entity_poly.pdbx_strand_id
1 'polypeptide(L)'
;MKNKEKYDLRNISYVIKSNNGKYDFVVYYNSVEIHREIFHSFVSTHDTFTKWLEEEYKPEILTNEEKAYLSAVIKPFRDRVKYITKYIYPAKEEYLLIVMCNGERMSFPTFKKETMYKGMQVYKEYTLEELGL
;
A
#
# COMPACT_ATOMS: atom_id res chain seq x y z
N MET A 1 -11.75 -13.65 -2.06
CA MET A 1 -10.70 -14.67 -2.33
C MET A 1 -9.62 -14.56 -1.27
N LYS A 2 -9.23 -15.68 -0.68
CA LYS A 2 -8.14 -15.72 0.30
C LYS A 2 -6.79 -15.73 -0.40
N ASN A 3 -5.73 -15.33 0.32
CA ASN A 3 -4.37 -15.31 -0.22
C ASN A 3 -3.94 -16.67 -0.78
N LYS A 4 -4.28 -17.77 -0.08
CA LYS A 4 -3.96 -19.12 -0.54
C LYS A 4 -4.64 -19.49 -1.86
N GLU A 5 -5.74 -18.83 -2.21
CA GLU A 5 -6.46 -19.07 -3.46
C GLU A 5 -5.92 -18.22 -4.60
N LYS A 6 -5.33 -17.05 -4.27
CA LYS A 6 -4.76 -16.13 -5.24
C LYS A 6 -3.43 -16.61 -5.80
N TYR A 7 -2.57 -17.21 -4.94
CA TYR A 7 -1.20 -17.55 -5.30
C TYR A 7 -0.98 -19.05 -5.39
N ASP A 8 -0.17 -19.49 -6.37
CA ASP A 8 0.29 -20.86 -6.44
C ASP A 8 1.32 -21.10 -5.35
N LEU A 9 0.96 -21.92 -4.36
CA LEU A 9 1.79 -22.17 -3.17
C LEU A 9 3.17 -22.77 -3.49
N ARG A 10 3.34 -23.38 -4.67
CA ARG A 10 4.63 -23.93 -5.10
C ARG A 10 5.65 -22.83 -5.41
N ASN A 11 5.19 -21.62 -5.69
CA ASN A 11 6.03 -20.48 -6.05
C ASN A 11 6.14 -19.43 -4.93
N ILE A 12 5.58 -19.74 -3.75
CA ILE A 12 5.64 -18.85 -2.58
C ILE A 12 6.81 -19.27 -1.70
N SER A 13 7.54 -18.27 -1.21
CA SER A 13 8.50 -18.39 -0.12
C SER A 13 8.24 -17.30 0.92
N TYR A 14 8.68 -17.52 2.14
CA TYR A 14 8.49 -16.58 3.22
C TYR A 14 9.64 -16.63 4.20
N VAL A 15 9.88 -15.53 4.90
CA VAL A 15 10.98 -15.42 5.86
C VAL A 15 10.61 -14.39 6.93
N ILE A 16 11.16 -14.60 8.15
CA ILE A 16 11.17 -13.57 9.19
C ILE A 16 12.61 -13.14 9.38
N LYS A 17 12.85 -11.82 9.22
CA LYS A 17 14.16 -11.19 9.40
C LYS A 17 14.17 -10.39 10.68
N SER A 18 15.14 -10.64 11.56
CA SER A 18 15.34 -9.82 12.76
C SER A 18 16.11 -8.57 12.40
N ASN A 19 15.60 -7.40 12.83
CA ASN A 19 16.24 -6.11 12.57
C ASN A 19 15.96 -5.15 13.73
N ASN A 20 17.00 -4.84 14.52
CA ASN A 20 16.93 -3.87 15.64
C ASN A 20 15.73 -4.08 16.58
N GLY A 21 15.51 -5.33 17.03
CA GLY A 21 14.41 -5.68 17.93
C GLY A 21 13.04 -5.77 17.27
N LYS A 22 12.99 -5.62 15.96
CA LYS A 22 11.78 -5.83 15.17
C LYS A 22 11.93 -7.08 14.31
N TYR A 23 10.81 -7.65 13.89
CA TYR A 23 10.77 -8.85 13.08
C TYR A 23 9.98 -8.57 11.82
N ASP A 24 10.65 -8.60 10.67
CA ASP A 24 10.01 -8.39 9.36
C ASP A 24 9.57 -9.74 8.79
N PHE A 25 8.27 -9.96 8.73
CA PHE A 25 7.69 -11.08 8.02
C PHE A 25 7.51 -10.68 6.55
N VAL A 26 8.16 -11.41 5.64
CA VAL A 26 8.16 -11.10 4.22
C VAL A 26 7.74 -12.32 3.42
N VAL A 27 6.80 -12.14 2.51
CA VAL A 27 6.33 -13.16 1.58
C VAL A 27 6.77 -12.80 0.17
N TYR A 28 7.34 -13.78 -0.54
CA TYR A 28 7.77 -13.65 -1.93
C TYR A 28 6.96 -14.58 -2.83
N TYR A 29 6.59 -14.11 -3.99
CA TYR A 29 6.00 -14.92 -5.04
C TYR A 29 6.85 -14.79 -6.29
N ASN A 30 7.36 -15.92 -6.80
CA ASN A 30 8.33 -15.95 -7.89
C ASN A 30 9.52 -15.00 -7.63
N SER A 31 10.03 -15.00 -6.39
CA SER A 31 11.15 -14.18 -5.94
C SER A 31 10.87 -12.67 -5.87
N VAL A 32 9.62 -12.26 -6.02
CA VAL A 32 9.20 -10.86 -5.88
C VAL A 32 8.45 -10.68 -4.56
N GLU A 33 8.82 -9.67 -3.77
CA GLU A 33 8.12 -9.37 -2.51
C GLU A 33 6.67 -8.98 -2.79
N ILE A 34 5.72 -9.67 -2.16
CA ILE A 34 4.29 -9.41 -2.30
C ILE A 34 3.61 -8.98 -1.01
N HIS A 35 4.26 -9.19 0.13
CA HIS A 35 3.70 -8.85 1.44
C HIS A 35 4.81 -8.65 2.46
N ARG A 36 4.61 -7.67 3.36
CA ARG A 36 5.53 -7.40 4.47
C ARG A 36 4.75 -6.89 5.67
N GLU A 37 5.00 -7.52 6.82
CA GLU A 37 4.48 -7.06 8.12
C GLU A 37 5.64 -6.93 9.10
N ILE A 38 5.56 -5.93 9.96
CA ILE A 38 6.57 -5.67 10.99
C ILE A 38 5.97 -5.99 12.36
N PHE A 39 6.63 -6.86 13.10
CA PHE A 39 6.24 -7.22 14.46
C PHE A 39 7.27 -6.69 15.45
N HIS A 40 6.80 -6.26 16.60
CA HIS A 40 7.66 -5.74 17.68
C HIS A 40 8.07 -6.81 18.70
N SER A 41 7.58 -8.03 18.53
CA SER A 41 7.92 -9.19 19.36
C SER A 41 8.12 -10.40 18.45
N PHE A 42 8.81 -11.43 18.98
CA PHE A 42 9.05 -12.66 18.24
C PHE A 42 7.72 -13.33 17.88
N VAL A 43 7.62 -13.77 16.62
CA VAL A 43 6.49 -14.54 16.11
C VAL A 43 6.99 -15.79 15.38
N SER A 44 6.18 -16.86 15.41
CA SER A 44 6.50 -18.07 14.66
C SER A 44 6.32 -17.83 13.17
N THR A 45 7.35 -18.13 12.38
CA THR A 45 7.32 -17.96 10.93
C THR A 45 6.20 -18.78 10.29
N HIS A 46 6.06 -20.04 10.71
CA HIS A 46 5.04 -20.94 10.16
C HIS A 46 3.62 -20.47 10.50
N ASP A 47 3.37 -20.11 11.75
CA ASP A 47 2.03 -19.66 12.18
C ASP A 47 1.65 -18.35 11.52
N THR A 48 2.59 -17.44 11.39
CA THR A 48 2.38 -16.14 10.73
C THR A 48 2.03 -16.34 9.26
N PHE A 49 2.75 -17.21 8.56
CA PHE A 49 2.47 -17.52 7.16
C PHE A 49 1.11 -18.20 6.99
N THR A 50 0.77 -19.17 7.84
CA THR A 50 -0.51 -19.85 7.80
C THR A 50 -1.68 -18.89 8.00
N LYS A 51 -1.55 -17.96 8.95
CA LYS A 51 -2.54 -16.93 9.19
C LYS A 51 -2.70 -16.02 7.96
N TRP A 52 -1.59 -15.57 7.36
CA TRP A 52 -1.63 -14.74 6.16
C TRP A 52 -2.33 -15.45 5.00
N LEU A 53 -2.12 -16.75 4.80
CA LEU A 53 -2.79 -17.52 3.75
C LEU A 53 -4.31 -17.51 3.89
N GLU A 54 -4.82 -17.44 5.11
CA GLU A 54 -6.26 -17.42 5.39
C GLU A 54 -6.86 -16.02 5.31
N GLU A 55 -6.03 -14.97 5.24
CA GLU A 55 -6.52 -13.61 5.12
C GLU A 55 -7.10 -13.35 3.73
N GLU A 56 -8.08 -12.45 3.64
CA GLU A 56 -8.64 -12.03 2.37
C GLU A 56 -7.58 -11.33 1.52
N TYR A 57 -7.53 -11.70 0.24
CA TYR A 57 -6.65 -11.07 -0.72
C TYR A 57 -7.06 -9.61 -0.92
N LYS A 58 -6.10 -8.71 -0.70
CA LYS A 58 -6.30 -7.27 -0.92
C LYS A 58 -5.41 -6.86 -2.08
N PRO A 59 -5.98 -6.57 -3.26
CA PRO A 59 -5.20 -6.09 -4.38
C PRO A 59 -4.54 -4.76 -4.03
N GLU A 60 -3.32 -4.55 -4.50
CA GLU A 60 -2.65 -3.27 -4.33
C GLU A 60 -3.35 -2.20 -5.16
N ILE A 61 -3.67 -1.08 -4.51
CA ILE A 61 -4.34 0.05 -5.16
C ILE A 61 -3.34 0.90 -5.93
N LEU A 62 -2.15 1.10 -5.35
CA LEU A 62 -1.08 1.86 -5.97
C LEU A 62 0.04 0.96 -6.48
N THR A 63 0.66 1.35 -7.59
CA THR A 63 1.89 0.71 -8.07
C THR A 63 3.06 1.08 -7.14
N ASN A 64 4.17 0.34 -7.22
CA ASN A 64 5.36 0.64 -6.43
C ASN A 64 5.91 2.04 -6.73
N GLU A 65 5.87 2.47 -8.00
CA GLU A 65 6.29 3.81 -8.42
C GLU A 65 5.41 4.89 -7.80
N GLU A 66 4.10 4.71 -7.82
CA GLU A 66 3.14 5.62 -7.20
C GLU A 66 3.32 5.70 -5.69
N LYS A 67 3.53 4.58 -5.03
CA LYS A 67 3.81 4.53 -3.58
C LYS A 67 5.09 5.29 -3.23
N ALA A 68 6.15 5.09 -4.00
CA ALA A 68 7.43 5.76 -3.77
C ALA A 68 7.28 7.28 -3.90
N TYR A 69 6.60 7.72 -4.94
CA TYR A 69 6.34 9.14 -5.19
C TYR A 69 5.51 9.77 -4.05
N LEU A 70 4.38 9.18 -3.73
CA LEU A 70 3.49 9.71 -2.70
C LEU A 70 4.13 9.66 -1.31
N SER A 71 4.86 8.61 -0.99
CA SER A 71 5.58 8.51 0.27
C SER A 71 6.60 9.64 0.43
N ALA A 72 7.31 9.98 -0.64
CA ALA A 72 8.27 11.08 -0.64
C ALA A 72 7.57 12.44 -0.47
N VAL A 73 6.44 12.64 -1.16
CA VAL A 73 5.67 13.89 -1.11
C VAL A 73 5.10 14.13 0.28
N ILE A 74 4.51 13.11 0.91
CA ILE A 74 3.82 13.26 2.20
C ILE A 74 4.75 13.15 3.41
N LYS A 75 5.98 12.70 3.23
CA LYS A 75 6.91 12.44 4.33
C LYS A 75 6.99 13.54 5.39
N PRO A 76 7.09 14.84 5.03
CA PRO A 76 7.18 15.91 6.03
C PRO A 76 5.92 16.11 6.88
N PHE A 77 4.76 15.64 6.41
CA PHE A 77 3.48 15.88 7.08
C PHE A 77 2.61 14.62 7.16
N ARG A 78 3.21 13.46 7.05
CA ARG A 78 2.50 12.18 7.01
C ARG A 78 1.49 12.01 8.16
N ASP A 79 1.86 12.37 9.37
CA ASP A 79 1.03 12.20 10.57
C ASP A 79 -0.22 13.10 10.57
N ARG A 80 -0.26 14.09 9.67
CA ARG A 80 -1.37 15.03 9.57
C ARG A 80 -2.28 14.75 8.39
N VAL A 81 -1.98 13.75 7.56
CA VAL A 81 -2.81 13.39 6.42
C VAL A 81 -4.04 12.62 6.89
N LYS A 82 -5.22 13.09 6.53
CA LYS A 82 -6.49 12.44 6.84
C LYS A 82 -6.86 11.39 5.80
N TYR A 83 -6.87 11.78 4.53
CA TYR A 83 -7.13 10.89 3.42
C TYR A 83 -6.58 11.46 2.12
N ILE A 84 -6.51 10.60 1.09
CA ILE A 84 -6.15 10.97 -0.28
C ILE A 84 -7.30 10.54 -1.18
N THR A 85 -7.69 11.41 -2.12
CA THR A 85 -8.73 11.09 -3.09
C THR A 85 -8.30 11.49 -4.49
N LYS A 86 -8.77 10.74 -5.48
CA LYS A 86 -8.55 11.05 -6.88
C LYS A 86 -9.74 11.84 -7.40
N TYR A 87 -9.48 12.96 -8.08
CA TYR A 87 -10.55 13.75 -8.64
C TYR A 87 -10.22 14.24 -10.06
N ILE A 88 -11.27 14.51 -10.81
CA ILE A 88 -11.16 15.02 -12.18
C ILE A 88 -11.68 16.44 -12.20
N TYR A 89 -10.85 17.38 -12.65
CA TYR A 89 -11.24 18.78 -12.77
C TYR A 89 -11.89 19.03 -14.13
N PRO A 90 -12.64 20.18 -14.31
CA PRO A 90 -13.41 20.44 -15.54
C PRO A 90 -12.64 20.33 -16.86
N ALA A 91 -11.31 20.44 -16.83
CA ALA A 91 -10.44 20.29 -18.00
C ALA A 91 -10.09 18.83 -18.35
N LYS A 92 -10.74 17.86 -17.72
CA LYS A 92 -10.46 16.41 -17.85
C LYS A 92 -9.07 16.01 -17.36
N GLU A 93 -8.45 16.80 -16.49
CA GLU A 93 -7.19 16.45 -15.88
C GLU A 93 -7.42 15.73 -14.55
N GLU A 94 -6.66 14.66 -14.34
CA GLU A 94 -6.71 13.88 -13.10
C GLU A 94 -5.71 14.46 -12.10
N TYR A 95 -6.16 14.62 -10.86
CA TYR A 95 -5.34 15.11 -9.75
C TYR A 95 -5.53 14.22 -8.54
N LEU A 96 -4.51 14.15 -7.69
CA LEU A 96 -4.68 13.66 -6.34
C LEU A 96 -4.88 14.84 -5.39
N LEU A 97 -5.86 14.72 -4.53
CA LEU A 97 -6.13 15.66 -3.46
C LEU A 97 -5.73 15.02 -2.13
N ILE A 98 -4.78 15.63 -1.44
CA ILE A 98 -4.37 15.21 -0.10
C ILE A 98 -5.07 16.13 0.90
N VAL A 99 -5.92 15.55 1.75
CA VAL A 99 -6.68 16.28 2.76
C VAL A 99 -6.06 16.05 4.13
N MET A 100 -5.75 17.14 4.80
CA MET A 100 -5.11 17.14 6.12
C MET A 100 -6.16 17.09 7.23
N CYS A 101 -5.74 16.65 8.43
CA CYS A 101 -6.62 16.59 9.61
C CYS A 101 -7.19 17.95 10.01
N ASN A 102 -6.49 19.05 9.71
CA ASN A 102 -6.96 20.42 9.98
C ASN A 102 -7.85 20.99 8.88
N GLY A 103 -8.17 20.21 7.85
CA GLY A 103 -8.99 20.63 6.72
C GLY A 103 -8.23 21.26 5.56
N GLU A 104 -6.93 21.48 5.68
CA GLU A 104 -6.10 21.93 4.56
C GLU A 104 -6.06 20.90 3.45
N ARG A 105 -5.98 21.35 2.22
CA ARG A 105 -5.99 20.52 1.01
C ARG A 105 -4.83 20.87 0.11
N MET A 106 -4.19 19.83 -0.47
CA MET A 106 -3.12 20.00 -1.43
C MET A 106 -3.41 19.15 -2.66
N SER A 107 -3.26 19.75 -3.83
CA SER A 107 -3.46 19.06 -5.10
C SER A 107 -2.12 18.72 -5.74
N PHE A 108 -1.99 17.49 -6.21
CA PHE A 108 -0.80 17.04 -6.94
C PHE A 108 -1.20 16.55 -8.31
N PRO A 109 -0.63 17.12 -9.38
CA PRO A 109 -0.88 16.60 -10.72
C PRO A 109 -0.21 15.25 -10.91
N THR A 110 -0.73 14.46 -11.84
CA THR A 110 -0.10 13.21 -12.25
C THR A 110 1.08 13.53 -13.17
N PHE A 111 2.19 12.81 -13.01
CA PHE A 111 3.34 12.99 -13.90
C PHE A 111 3.29 12.11 -15.15
N LYS A 112 2.38 11.11 -15.16
CA LYS A 112 2.09 10.28 -16.34
C LYS A 112 0.59 10.35 -16.58
N LYS A 113 0.14 11.27 -17.42
CA LYS A 113 -1.28 11.45 -17.71
C LYS A 113 -1.93 10.15 -18.16
N GLU A 114 -3.14 9.90 -17.65
CA GLU A 114 -4.00 8.75 -17.97
C GLU A 114 -3.45 7.38 -17.57
N THR A 115 -2.24 7.31 -17.02
CA THR A 115 -1.63 6.03 -16.63
C THR A 115 -1.40 5.89 -15.13
N MET A 116 -1.51 6.97 -14.36
CA MET A 116 -1.29 6.94 -12.91
C MET A 116 -2.59 6.74 -12.13
N TYR A 117 -2.45 6.12 -10.97
CA TYR A 117 -3.53 5.94 -10.01
C TYR A 117 -4.75 5.20 -10.56
N LYS A 118 -4.54 4.31 -11.52
CA LYS A 118 -5.63 3.53 -12.14
C LYS A 118 -6.39 2.65 -11.15
N GLY A 119 -5.72 2.21 -10.08
CA GLY A 119 -6.34 1.41 -9.04
C GLY A 119 -7.24 2.20 -8.10
N MET A 120 -7.18 3.53 -8.12
CA MET A 120 -8.03 4.38 -7.29
C MET A 120 -9.32 4.73 -8.00
N GLN A 121 -10.44 4.61 -7.29
CA GLN A 121 -11.73 5.09 -7.79
C GLN A 121 -11.81 6.61 -7.64
N VAL A 122 -12.34 7.28 -8.67
CA VAL A 122 -12.54 8.74 -8.64
C VAL A 122 -13.51 9.12 -7.52
N TYR A 123 -13.16 10.15 -6.77
CA TYR A 123 -13.95 10.71 -5.64
C TYR A 123 -14.10 9.79 -4.43
N LYS A 124 -13.43 8.66 -4.38
CA LYS A 124 -13.37 7.83 -3.18
C LYS A 124 -12.24 8.29 -2.27
N GLU A 125 -12.52 8.36 -0.97
CA GLU A 125 -11.52 8.71 0.04
C GLU A 125 -10.74 7.47 0.47
N TYR A 126 -9.40 7.57 0.45
CA TYR A 126 -8.53 6.46 0.87
C TYR A 126 -7.63 6.92 2.02
N THR A 127 -7.54 6.11 3.07
CA THR A 127 -6.55 6.32 4.12
C THR A 127 -5.17 5.93 3.63
N LEU A 128 -4.11 6.39 4.31
CA LEU A 128 -2.75 5.99 3.99
C LEU A 128 -2.57 4.47 4.10
N GLU A 129 -3.19 3.87 5.11
CA GLU A 129 -3.14 2.42 5.31
C GLU A 129 -3.76 1.67 4.13
N GLU A 130 -4.91 2.11 3.65
CA GLU A 130 -5.57 1.49 2.48
C GLU A 130 -4.70 1.56 1.22
N LEU A 131 -3.91 2.62 1.08
CA LEU A 131 -3.02 2.82 -0.06
C LEU A 131 -1.64 2.15 0.13
N GLY A 132 -1.38 1.58 1.30
CA GLY A 132 -0.08 0.98 1.61
C GLY A 132 1.04 1.99 1.82
N LEU A 133 0.71 3.18 2.27
CA LEU A 133 1.67 4.29 2.49
C LEU A 133 2.12 4.43 3.94
#